data_18b6af059c23af06be70f0105d8a1a50
#
_entry.id   18b6af059c23af06be70f0105d8a1a50
#
_cell.length_a   1.000
_cell.length_b   1.000
_cell.length_c   1.000
_cell.angle_alpha   90.00
_cell.angle_beta   90.00
_cell.angle_gamma   90.00
#
_symmetry.space_group_name_H-M   'P 1'
#
loop_
_entity.id
_entity.type
_entity.pdbx_description
1 polymer ?
#
loop_
_entity_poly.entity_id
_entity_poly.type
_entity_poly.pdbx_seq_one_letter_code
_entity_poly.pdbx_strand_id
1 'polypeptide(L)'
;NNIVSSNLNVVVGDADGADTSIQECLRAHNAHQVTVYCTGEAPRNNVADWPVHRVPSKARAGTRSFFTAKDLEMAKNSDFGLMVWDCKSTGTLSNVIELLKKKKKSVVFVNKTKDFVTVGDESGLENLLHFMSDHARAKAEEKIGLSAKIAELNQDSFLLDAPLDEPATETPKDLLDTPADHIVTEAVSETAENESVKLRAVLMSALSEYIARTHLSQSQAAKVLGVTQPRISDLTRGKVDVFGLDTLVNMASTAGLRVEMQVSKRA
;
A
#
# COMPACT_ATOMS: atom_id res chain seq x y z
N ASN A 1 -13.98 11.18 0.62
CA ASN A 1 -15.32 11.01 0.03
C ASN A 1 -15.52 9.62 -0.60
N ASN A 2 -14.51 9.03 -1.28
CA ASN A 2 -14.69 7.75 -1.99
C ASN A 2 -15.17 6.59 -1.10
N ILE A 3 -14.69 6.47 0.14
CA ILE A 3 -15.09 5.39 1.06
C ILE A 3 -16.60 5.45 1.35
N VAL A 4 -17.10 6.63 1.70
CA VAL A 4 -18.52 6.83 2.04
C VAL A 4 -19.40 6.71 0.79
N SER A 5 -18.99 7.34 -0.32
CA SER A 5 -19.74 7.29 -1.58
C SER A 5 -19.79 5.88 -2.21
N SER A 6 -18.80 5.05 -1.95
CA SER A 6 -18.77 3.64 -2.39
C SER A 6 -19.46 2.68 -1.42
N ASN A 7 -20.08 3.19 -0.35
CA ASN A 7 -20.80 2.40 0.66
C ASN A 7 -19.99 1.23 1.22
N LEU A 8 -18.70 1.46 1.47
CA LEU A 8 -17.81 0.44 2.02
C LEU A 8 -18.04 0.24 3.53
N ASN A 9 -17.90 -0.99 3.99
CA ASN A 9 -17.84 -1.29 5.41
C ASN A 9 -16.50 -0.82 5.97
N VAL A 10 -16.51 0.04 6.97
CA VAL A 10 -15.31 0.60 7.58
C VAL A 10 -15.09 -0.01 8.95
N VAL A 11 -13.89 -0.52 9.19
CA VAL A 11 -13.41 -0.86 10.52
C VAL A 11 -12.36 0.17 10.95
N VAL A 12 -12.48 0.72 12.13
CA VAL A 12 -11.59 1.76 12.66
C VAL A 12 -11.23 1.46 14.11
N GLY A 13 -10.01 1.80 14.50
CA GLY A 13 -9.56 1.66 15.88
C GLY A 13 -10.15 2.74 16.81
N ASP A 14 -9.82 2.62 18.09
CA ASP A 14 -10.28 3.47 19.17
C ASP A 14 -9.19 4.37 19.78
N ALA A 15 -7.98 4.36 19.22
CA ALA A 15 -6.87 5.11 19.77
C ALA A 15 -7.03 6.62 19.62
N ASP A 16 -6.41 7.37 20.52
CA ASP A 16 -6.27 8.82 20.35
C ASP A 16 -5.44 9.15 19.10
N GLY A 17 -5.70 10.31 18.50
CA GLY A 17 -4.96 10.81 17.34
C GLY A 17 -5.57 10.33 16.02
N ALA A 18 -4.89 9.48 15.25
CA ALA A 18 -5.31 9.11 13.90
C ALA A 18 -6.68 8.43 13.86
N ASP A 19 -6.92 7.45 14.75
CA ASP A 19 -8.21 6.74 14.78
C ASP A 19 -9.37 7.70 15.10
N THR A 20 -9.20 8.57 16.11
CA THR A 20 -10.21 9.58 16.46
C THR A 20 -10.45 10.56 15.32
N SER A 21 -9.39 11.06 14.67
CA SER A 21 -9.54 11.97 13.52
C SER A 21 -10.24 11.31 12.33
N ILE A 22 -9.98 10.03 12.09
CA ILE A 22 -10.69 9.26 11.07
C ILE A 22 -12.16 9.11 11.44
N GLN A 23 -12.48 8.78 12.69
CA GLN A 23 -13.84 8.68 13.18
C GLN A 23 -14.59 10.03 13.04
N GLU A 24 -13.97 11.15 13.39
CA GLU A 24 -14.56 12.49 13.20
C GLU A 24 -14.84 12.79 11.73
N CYS A 25 -13.92 12.45 10.85
CA CYS A 25 -14.11 12.60 9.40
C CYS A 25 -15.28 11.74 8.89
N LEU A 26 -15.36 10.49 9.30
CA LEU A 26 -16.46 9.57 8.94
C LEU A 26 -17.81 10.10 9.44
N ARG A 27 -17.86 10.60 10.67
CA ARG A 27 -19.06 11.24 11.24
C ARG A 27 -19.49 12.47 10.43
N ALA A 28 -18.54 13.34 10.11
CA ALA A 28 -18.81 14.56 9.33
C ALA A 28 -19.36 14.27 7.93
N HIS A 29 -19.07 13.07 7.38
CA HIS A 29 -19.59 12.62 6.09
C HIS A 29 -20.78 11.66 6.19
N ASN A 30 -21.40 11.54 7.38
CA ASN A 30 -22.55 10.67 7.63
C ASN A 30 -22.30 9.20 7.25
N ALA A 31 -21.12 8.67 7.56
CA ALA A 31 -20.84 7.26 7.34
C ALA A 31 -21.63 6.38 8.31
N HIS A 32 -22.41 5.43 7.77
CA HIS A 32 -23.27 4.55 8.56
C HIS A 32 -22.69 3.15 8.77
N GLN A 33 -21.88 2.66 7.82
CA GLN A 33 -21.29 1.31 7.87
C GLN A 33 -19.90 1.35 8.52
N VAL A 34 -19.86 1.72 9.79
CA VAL A 34 -18.63 1.83 10.57
C VAL A 34 -18.71 0.94 11.79
N THR A 35 -17.63 0.21 12.09
CA THR A 35 -17.47 -0.58 13.31
C THR A 35 -16.19 -0.15 14.02
N VAL A 36 -16.30 0.21 15.30
CA VAL A 36 -15.14 0.59 16.12
C VAL A 36 -14.55 -0.66 16.78
N TYR A 37 -13.28 -0.91 16.56
CA TYR A 37 -12.55 -2.01 17.19
C TYR A 37 -11.84 -1.53 18.44
N CYS A 38 -12.03 -2.24 19.55
CA CYS A 38 -11.31 -1.96 20.79
C CYS A 38 -10.80 -3.25 21.43
N THR A 39 -9.80 -3.12 22.29
CA THR A 39 -9.38 -4.20 23.19
C THR A 39 -9.87 -3.90 24.58
N GLY A 40 -10.56 -4.86 25.19
CA GLY A 40 -11.19 -4.68 26.50
C GLY A 40 -12.70 -4.46 26.42
N GLU A 41 -13.29 -3.95 27.50
CA GLU A 41 -14.75 -3.89 27.65
C GLU A 41 -15.40 -2.71 26.92
N ALA A 42 -14.69 -1.59 26.80
CA ALA A 42 -15.19 -0.39 26.15
C ALA A 42 -14.12 0.29 25.29
N PRO A 43 -14.50 0.92 24.17
CA PRO A 43 -13.60 1.71 23.37
C PRO A 43 -13.17 2.98 24.10
N ARG A 44 -11.93 3.42 23.89
CA ARG A 44 -11.43 4.73 24.38
C ARG A 44 -12.15 5.88 23.67
N ASN A 45 -12.40 5.70 22.38
CA ASN A 45 -13.08 6.68 21.54
C ASN A 45 -14.10 5.97 20.63
N ASN A 46 -15.34 6.49 20.62
CA ASN A 46 -16.39 6.18 19.67
C ASN A 46 -17.26 7.42 19.47
N VAL A 47 -16.90 8.26 18.49
CA VAL A 47 -17.44 9.63 18.36
C VAL A 47 -18.86 9.71 17.81
N ALA A 48 -19.41 8.63 17.32
CA ALA A 48 -20.76 8.59 16.74
C ALA A 48 -21.57 7.35 17.19
N ASP A 49 -21.20 6.76 18.30
CA ASP A 49 -21.88 5.60 18.92
C ASP A 49 -22.09 4.42 17.95
N TRP A 50 -21.11 4.21 17.05
CA TRP A 50 -21.12 3.08 16.11
C TRP A 50 -21.04 1.73 16.83
N PRO A 51 -21.45 0.63 16.19
CA PRO A 51 -21.21 -0.72 16.67
C PRO A 51 -19.76 -0.96 17.09
N VAL A 52 -19.59 -1.66 18.23
CA VAL A 52 -18.26 -1.94 18.80
C VAL A 52 -17.93 -3.41 18.69
N HIS A 53 -16.79 -3.70 18.09
CA HIS A 53 -16.18 -5.04 18.09
C HIS A 53 -15.12 -5.13 19.18
N ARG A 54 -15.40 -5.92 20.23
CA ARG A 54 -14.50 -6.11 21.36
C ARG A 54 -13.57 -7.28 21.11
N VAL A 55 -12.26 -7.01 21.13
CA VAL A 55 -11.23 -8.01 20.89
C VAL A 55 -10.69 -8.51 22.24
N PRO A 56 -10.83 -9.81 22.56
CA PRO A 56 -10.26 -10.36 23.77
C PRO A 56 -8.73 -10.35 23.71
N SER A 57 -8.09 -10.01 24.83
CA SER A 57 -6.64 -10.06 24.92
C SER A 57 -6.21 -10.69 26.25
N LYS A 58 -5.25 -11.60 26.20
CA LYS A 58 -4.59 -12.20 27.37
C LYS A 58 -3.50 -11.29 27.93
N ALA A 59 -3.11 -10.26 27.21
CA ALA A 59 -2.09 -9.31 27.63
C ALA A 59 -2.61 -8.40 28.75
N ARG A 60 -1.72 -7.95 29.63
CA ARG A 60 -2.06 -7.01 30.70
C ARG A 60 -2.61 -5.71 30.13
N ALA A 61 -3.73 -5.24 30.65
CA ALA A 61 -4.35 -3.98 30.25
C ALA A 61 -3.34 -2.81 30.32
N GLY A 62 -3.40 -1.91 29.33
CA GLY A 62 -2.50 -0.77 29.20
C GLY A 62 -1.13 -1.06 28.58
N THR A 63 -0.80 -2.33 28.32
CA THR A 63 0.42 -2.68 27.60
C THR A 63 0.27 -2.51 26.08
N ARG A 64 1.41 -2.38 25.37
CA ARG A 64 1.41 -2.34 23.91
C ARG A 64 0.75 -3.60 23.31
N SER A 65 1.11 -4.78 23.80
CA SER A 65 0.54 -6.04 23.32
C SER A 65 -0.98 -6.10 23.50
N PHE A 66 -1.52 -5.51 24.58
CA PHE A 66 -2.95 -5.37 24.78
C PHE A 66 -3.61 -4.58 23.65
N PHE A 67 -3.10 -3.39 23.35
CA PHE A 67 -3.66 -2.53 22.30
C PHE A 67 -3.42 -3.05 20.87
N THR A 68 -2.33 -3.79 20.64
CA THR A 68 -2.04 -4.40 19.33
C THR A 68 -3.02 -5.54 18.98
N ALA A 69 -3.67 -6.16 19.96
CA ALA A 69 -4.61 -7.26 19.71
C ALA A 69 -5.74 -6.84 18.74
N LYS A 70 -6.31 -5.64 18.90
CA LYS A 70 -7.33 -5.11 18.00
C LYS A 70 -6.79 -4.87 16.58
N ASP A 71 -5.55 -4.41 16.47
CA ASP A 71 -4.93 -4.09 15.18
C ASP A 71 -4.75 -5.37 14.34
N LEU A 72 -4.35 -6.47 14.98
CA LEU A 72 -4.25 -7.78 14.34
C LEU A 72 -5.62 -8.30 13.88
N GLU A 73 -6.65 -8.13 14.71
CA GLU A 73 -8.00 -8.55 14.37
C GLU A 73 -8.60 -7.68 13.26
N MET A 74 -8.36 -6.36 13.27
CA MET A 74 -8.71 -5.47 12.16
C MET A 74 -8.04 -5.90 10.86
N ALA A 75 -6.73 -6.18 10.87
CA ALA A 75 -6.00 -6.66 9.70
C ALA A 75 -6.51 -8.01 9.18
N LYS A 76 -7.05 -8.87 10.05
CA LYS A 76 -7.68 -10.13 9.68
C LYS A 76 -9.02 -9.93 8.99
N ASN A 77 -9.84 -9.02 9.48
CA ASN A 77 -11.24 -8.83 9.08
C ASN A 77 -11.44 -7.75 7.99
N SER A 78 -10.40 -7.04 7.58
CA SER A 78 -10.46 -6.07 6.48
C SER A 78 -9.91 -6.67 5.18
N ASP A 79 -10.40 -6.23 4.03
CA ASP A 79 -9.92 -6.64 2.72
C ASP A 79 -8.71 -5.81 2.28
N PHE A 80 -8.65 -4.55 2.71
CA PHE A 80 -7.50 -3.65 2.49
C PHE A 80 -7.42 -2.59 3.59
N GLY A 81 -6.28 -1.93 3.69
CA GLY A 81 -6.03 -0.90 4.68
C GLY A 81 -5.92 0.50 4.09
N LEU A 82 -6.44 1.50 4.82
CA LEU A 82 -6.12 2.92 4.60
C LEU A 82 -5.45 3.46 5.87
N MET A 83 -4.28 4.03 5.74
CA MET A 83 -3.50 4.49 6.89
C MET A 83 -2.96 5.91 6.68
N VAL A 84 -2.83 6.64 7.78
CA VAL A 84 -2.12 7.92 7.83
C VAL A 84 -0.82 7.71 8.60
N TRP A 85 0.30 8.12 8.00
CA TRP A 85 1.61 7.84 8.56
C TRP A 85 2.52 9.09 8.63
N ASP A 86 3.16 9.27 9.75
CA ASP A 86 4.10 10.35 10.03
C ASP A 86 5.58 10.03 9.70
N CYS A 87 5.83 8.90 9.02
CA CYS A 87 7.14 8.32 8.74
C CYS A 87 7.94 7.87 9.99
N LYS A 88 7.30 7.81 11.16
CA LYS A 88 7.95 7.44 12.44
C LYS A 88 7.14 6.43 13.25
N SER A 89 5.82 6.44 13.12
CA SER A 89 4.92 5.58 13.88
C SER A 89 5.16 4.11 13.51
N THR A 90 5.68 3.37 14.49
CA THR A 90 5.93 1.92 14.35
C THR A 90 4.65 1.09 14.42
N GLY A 91 3.57 1.63 14.99
CA GLY A 91 2.25 0.99 14.99
C GLY A 91 1.67 0.92 13.58
N THR A 92 1.62 2.06 12.88
CA THR A 92 1.15 2.12 11.49
C THR A 92 1.98 1.20 10.58
N LEU A 93 3.31 1.25 10.71
CA LEU A 93 4.20 0.38 9.94
C LEU A 93 3.95 -1.10 10.22
N SER A 94 3.73 -1.47 11.48
CA SER A 94 3.39 -2.85 11.86
C SER A 94 2.08 -3.29 11.20
N ASN A 95 1.06 -2.42 11.15
CA ASN A 95 -0.23 -2.74 10.54
C ASN A 95 -0.13 -2.92 9.02
N VAL A 96 0.70 -2.11 8.34
CA VAL A 96 1.02 -2.29 6.92
C VAL A 96 1.63 -3.68 6.68
N ILE A 97 2.63 -4.05 7.47
CA ILE A 97 3.30 -5.36 7.37
C ILE A 97 2.33 -6.50 7.65
N GLU A 98 1.47 -6.38 8.66
CA GLU A 98 0.48 -7.42 8.99
C GLU A 98 -0.56 -7.62 7.87
N LEU A 99 -0.97 -6.56 7.18
CA LEU A 99 -1.82 -6.68 5.98
C LEU A 99 -1.06 -7.35 4.84
N LEU A 100 0.20 -6.96 4.62
CA LEU A 100 1.02 -7.53 3.56
C LEU A 100 1.27 -9.04 3.78
N LYS A 101 1.55 -9.47 5.01
CA LYS A 101 1.61 -10.91 5.38
C LYS A 101 0.34 -11.68 5.01
N LYS A 102 -0.80 -11.02 5.04
CA LYS A 102 -2.10 -11.60 4.65
C LYS A 102 -2.43 -11.41 3.16
N LYS A 103 -1.45 -11.00 2.35
CA LYS A 103 -1.61 -10.70 0.92
C LYS A 103 -2.68 -9.63 0.65
N LYS A 104 -2.88 -8.71 1.61
CA LYS A 104 -3.84 -7.62 1.53
C LYS A 104 -3.11 -6.31 1.24
N LYS A 105 -3.66 -5.52 0.33
CA LYS A 105 -3.09 -4.21 -0.04
C LYS A 105 -3.43 -3.15 1.01
N SER A 106 -2.54 -2.19 1.18
CA SER A 106 -2.80 -0.98 1.95
C SER A 106 -2.45 0.27 1.16
N VAL A 107 -3.19 1.34 1.40
CA VAL A 107 -2.90 2.69 0.91
C VAL A 107 -2.49 3.54 2.09
N VAL A 108 -1.31 4.09 2.04
CA VAL A 108 -0.72 4.87 3.15
C VAL A 108 -0.58 6.32 2.73
N PHE A 109 -1.29 7.21 3.42
CA PHE A 109 -1.07 8.64 3.28
C PHE A 109 0.18 9.03 4.08
N VAL A 110 1.22 9.44 3.37
CA VAL A 110 2.49 9.88 3.95
C VAL A 110 2.39 11.36 4.31
N ASN A 111 2.24 11.67 5.59
CA ASN A 111 2.00 13.05 6.04
C ASN A 111 3.16 14.01 5.71
N LYS A 112 4.38 13.52 5.53
CA LYS A 112 5.56 14.33 5.20
C LYS A 112 5.51 14.89 3.79
N THR A 113 5.08 14.09 2.83
CA THR A 113 5.01 14.44 1.39
C THR A 113 3.60 14.80 0.94
N LYS A 114 2.58 14.57 1.80
CA LYS A 114 1.16 14.75 1.48
C LYS A 114 0.71 13.90 0.30
N ASP A 115 1.28 12.72 0.16
CA ASP A 115 1.08 11.83 -0.98
C ASP A 115 0.66 10.43 -0.50
N PHE A 116 0.06 9.65 -1.39
CA PHE A 116 -0.35 8.27 -1.11
C PHE A 116 0.66 7.27 -1.68
N VAL A 117 0.97 6.26 -0.90
CA VAL A 117 1.79 5.11 -1.30
C VAL A 117 0.95 3.86 -1.18
N THR A 118 0.84 3.09 -2.26
CA THR A 118 0.20 1.77 -2.23
C THR A 118 1.23 0.72 -1.88
N VAL A 119 0.90 -0.12 -0.90
CA VAL A 119 1.72 -1.25 -0.46
C VAL A 119 0.91 -2.52 -0.67
N GLY A 120 1.26 -3.29 -1.68
CA GLY A 120 0.65 -4.58 -2.01
C GLY A 120 1.66 -5.72 -2.13
N ASP A 121 2.95 -5.36 -2.09
CA ASP A 121 4.10 -6.24 -2.24
C ASP A 121 5.32 -5.66 -1.51
N GLU A 122 6.44 -6.35 -1.58
CA GLU A 122 7.71 -5.96 -0.96
C GLU A 122 8.24 -4.65 -1.54
N SER A 123 8.13 -4.46 -2.84
CA SER A 123 8.56 -3.22 -3.52
C SER A 123 7.78 -2.02 -3.00
N GLY A 124 6.46 -2.15 -2.83
CA GLY A 124 5.62 -1.13 -2.19
C GLY A 124 6.04 -0.84 -0.76
N LEU A 125 6.40 -1.86 0.01
CA LEU A 125 6.91 -1.69 1.38
C LEU A 125 8.26 -0.97 1.38
N GLU A 126 9.21 -1.35 0.53
CA GLU A 126 10.49 -0.66 0.41
C GLU A 126 10.31 0.81 0.03
N ASN A 127 9.43 1.10 -0.93
CA ASN A 127 9.07 2.47 -1.31
C ASN A 127 8.54 3.27 -0.10
N LEU A 128 7.69 2.66 0.73
CA LEU A 128 7.20 3.29 1.95
C LEU A 128 8.35 3.56 2.92
N LEU A 129 9.25 2.61 3.13
CA LEU A 129 10.39 2.72 4.05
C LEU A 129 11.40 3.80 3.65
N HIS A 130 11.47 4.19 2.38
CA HIS A 130 12.35 5.29 1.92
C HIS A 130 11.97 6.65 2.54
N PHE A 131 10.75 6.84 3.02
CA PHE A 131 10.35 8.06 3.71
C PHE A 131 10.85 8.15 5.15
N MET A 132 11.36 7.05 5.72
CA MET A 132 11.93 7.03 7.07
C MET A 132 13.32 7.66 7.11
N SER A 133 13.62 8.35 8.19
CA SER A 133 15.01 8.70 8.53
C SER A 133 15.71 7.49 9.13
N ASP A 134 17.05 7.51 9.12
CA ASP A 134 17.88 6.45 9.75
C ASP A 134 17.53 6.28 11.23
N HIS A 135 17.30 7.39 11.95
CA HIS A 135 16.86 7.32 13.34
C HIS A 135 15.48 6.65 13.50
N ALA A 136 14.53 6.93 12.60
CA ALA A 136 13.22 6.28 12.64
C ALA A 136 13.31 4.79 12.30
N ARG A 137 14.19 4.40 11.38
CA ARG A 137 14.49 2.99 11.07
C ARG A 137 15.10 2.26 12.25
N ALA A 138 16.12 2.81 12.88
CA ALA A 138 16.73 2.23 14.07
C ALA A 138 15.72 2.03 15.21
N LYS A 139 14.84 3.01 15.41
CA LYS A 139 13.75 2.90 16.39
C LYS A 139 12.69 1.86 16.01
N ALA A 140 12.42 1.67 14.74
CA ALA A 140 11.51 0.62 14.26
C ALA A 140 12.16 -0.76 14.46
N GLU A 141 13.46 -0.89 14.18
CA GLU A 141 14.21 -2.11 14.47
C GLU A 141 14.11 -2.50 15.93
N GLU A 142 14.43 -1.58 16.83
CA GLU A 142 14.36 -1.79 18.28
C GLU A 142 12.95 -2.17 18.77
N LYS A 143 11.91 -1.49 18.24
CA LYS A 143 10.55 -1.62 18.78
C LYS A 143 9.74 -2.78 18.19
N ILE A 144 9.95 -3.11 16.93
CA ILE A 144 9.13 -4.10 16.20
C ILE A 144 9.95 -5.17 15.48
N GLY A 145 11.29 -5.12 15.51
CA GLY A 145 12.15 -6.04 14.78
C GLY A 145 11.90 -5.94 13.27
N LEU A 146 12.01 -4.73 12.72
CA LEU A 146 11.63 -4.44 11.34
C LEU A 146 12.29 -5.39 10.33
N SER A 147 13.60 -5.62 10.48
CA SER A 147 14.36 -6.50 9.57
C SER A 147 13.86 -7.94 9.62
N ALA A 148 13.55 -8.45 10.81
CA ALA A 148 13.00 -9.80 10.97
C ALA A 148 11.61 -9.92 10.31
N LYS A 149 10.74 -8.93 10.48
CA LYS A 149 9.41 -8.91 9.86
C LYS A 149 9.47 -8.85 8.33
N ILE A 150 10.44 -8.13 7.76
CA ILE A 150 10.66 -8.09 6.31
C ILE A 150 11.20 -9.45 5.83
N ALA A 151 12.15 -10.06 6.57
CA ALA A 151 12.67 -11.37 6.23
C ALA A 151 11.60 -12.46 6.24
N GLU A 152 10.62 -12.38 7.17
CA GLU A 152 9.47 -13.32 7.20
C GLU A 152 8.61 -13.19 5.93
N LEU A 153 8.38 -11.97 5.43
CA LEU A 153 7.63 -11.77 4.17
C LEU A 153 8.32 -12.45 2.98
N ASN A 154 9.65 -12.34 2.90
CA ASN A 154 10.44 -12.93 1.81
C ASN A 154 10.46 -14.46 1.87
N GLN A 155 10.41 -15.06 3.05
CA GLN A 155 10.37 -16.52 3.21
C GLN A 155 9.02 -17.10 2.77
N ASP A 156 7.91 -16.45 3.09
CA ASP A 156 6.58 -16.88 2.69
C ASP A 156 6.39 -16.78 1.16
N SER A 157 7.06 -15.82 0.51
CA SER A 157 7.09 -15.69 -0.95
C SER A 157 7.88 -16.83 -1.60
N PHE A 158 9.03 -17.21 -1.05
CA PHE A 158 9.91 -18.24 -1.61
C PHE A 158 9.36 -19.66 -1.49
N LEU A 159 8.59 -19.96 -0.44
CA LEU A 159 8.00 -21.30 -0.22
C LEU A 159 6.84 -21.62 -1.19
N LEU A 160 6.28 -20.62 -1.87
CA LEU A 160 5.22 -20.79 -2.85
C LEU A 160 5.74 -20.97 -4.29
N ASP A 161 7.00 -20.64 -4.55
CA ASP A 161 7.67 -20.79 -5.86
C ASP A 161 8.55 -22.05 -5.95
N ALA A 162 8.56 -22.92 -4.95
CA ALA A 162 9.29 -24.18 -5.02
C ALA A 162 8.54 -25.17 -5.90
N PRO A 163 9.15 -25.70 -7.00
CA PRO A 163 8.55 -26.76 -7.78
C PRO A 163 8.34 -28.00 -6.88
N LEU A 164 7.13 -28.50 -6.83
CA LEU A 164 6.87 -29.79 -6.23
C LEU A 164 7.55 -30.86 -7.07
N ASP A 165 8.62 -31.45 -6.57
CA ASP A 165 9.19 -32.68 -7.12
C ASP A 165 8.13 -33.79 -7.04
N GLU A 166 7.53 -34.11 -8.20
CA GLU A 166 6.70 -35.30 -8.33
C GLU A 166 7.60 -36.55 -8.40
N PRO A 167 7.33 -37.60 -7.65
CA PRO A 167 7.88 -38.91 -7.93
C PRO A 167 7.18 -39.51 -9.15
N ALA A 168 7.98 -39.86 -10.15
CA ALA A 168 7.54 -40.55 -11.37
C ALA A 168 6.82 -41.85 -11.04
N THR A 169 5.57 -41.99 -11.48
CA THR A 169 4.94 -43.29 -11.79
C THR A 169 4.02 -43.18 -12.98
N GLU A 170 4.15 -44.17 -13.80
CA GLU A 170 3.71 -44.49 -15.14
C GLU A 170 2.23 -44.20 -15.48
N THR A 171 2.03 -43.84 -16.77
CA THR A 171 0.75 -43.74 -17.48
C THR A 171 -0.01 -45.05 -17.57
N PRO A 172 -1.37 -45.05 -17.77
CA PRO A 172 -1.84 -45.15 -19.12
C PRO A 172 -3.01 -44.23 -19.53
N LYS A 173 -3.08 -44.04 -20.84
CA LYS A 173 -4.08 -43.38 -21.68
C LYS A 173 -5.53 -43.66 -21.32
N ASP A 174 -6.41 -42.65 -21.38
CA ASP A 174 -7.43 -42.46 -22.39
C ASP A 174 -8.46 -41.38 -22.00
N LEU A 175 -8.75 -40.55 -23.03
CA LEU A 175 -10.02 -39.90 -23.40
C LEU A 175 -10.65 -38.76 -22.58
N LEU A 176 -10.64 -37.63 -23.27
CA LEU A 176 -11.72 -36.60 -23.46
C LEU A 176 -12.46 -36.03 -22.26
N ASP A 177 -12.34 -34.78 -22.00
CA ASP A 177 -13.21 -33.67 -22.34
C ASP A 177 -12.78 -32.39 -21.58
N THR A 178 -12.60 -31.33 -22.33
CA THR A 178 -12.49 -29.94 -21.88
C THR A 178 -13.81 -29.47 -21.28
N PRO A 179 -13.82 -28.44 -20.37
CA PRO A 179 -13.77 -27.08 -20.91
C PRO A 179 -12.90 -26.08 -20.14
N ALA A 180 -12.39 -25.20 -20.96
CA ALA A 180 -11.72 -23.95 -20.63
C ALA A 180 -12.53 -23.05 -19.67
N ASP A 181 -11.89 -22.59 -18.57
CA ASP A 181 -12.32 -21.38 -17.85
C ASP A 181 -11.24 -20.78 -16.92
N HIS A 182 -10.00 -21.26 -16.93
CA HIS A 182 -8.96 -20.71 -16.03
C HIS A 182 -7.86 -19.89 -16.70
N ILE A 183 -7.89 -19.67 -18.00
CA ILE A 183 -6.82 -18.98 -18.76
C ILE A 183 -7.06 -17.46 -18.90
N VAL A 184 -8.26 -16.97 -18.59
CA VAL A 184 -8.61 -15.55 -18.86
C VAL A 184 -8.16 -14.59 -17.75
N THR A 185 -7.94 -15.07 -16.53
CA THR A 185 -7.66 -14.18 -15.39
C THR A 185 -6.17 -13.79 -15.29
N GLU A 186 -5.24 -14.68 -15.63
CA GLU A 186 -3.80 -14.36 -15.63
C GLU A 186 -3.40 -13.47 -16.81
N ALA A 187 -3.92 -13.74 -18.00
CA ALA A 187 -3.63 -12.95 -19.20
C ALA A 187 -4.14 -11.49 -19.10
N VAL A 188 -5.22 -11.24 -18.37
CA VAL A 188 -5.76 -9.88 -18.15
C VAL A 188 -4.92 -9.10 -17.12
N SER A 189 -4.35 -9.76 -16.11
CA SER A 189 -3.46 -9.14 -15.12
C SER A 189 -2.13 -8.73 -15.75
N GLU A 190 -1.48 -9.62 -16.48
CA GLU A 190 -0.19 -9.37 -17.16
C GLU A 190 -0.29 -8.27 -18.24
N THR A 191 -1.41 -8.19 -18.96
CA THR A 191 -1.62 -7.13 -19.95
C THR A 191 -1.91 -5.77 -19.32
N ALA A 192 -2.60 -5.72 -18.17
CA ALA A 192 -2.89 -4.47 -17.46
C ALA A 192 -1.62 -3.89 -16.81
N GLU A 193 -0.76 -4.72 -16.24
CA GLU A 193 0.55 -4.32 -15.69
C GLU A 193 1.47 -3.81 -16.81
N ASN A 194 1.53 -4.49 -17.94
CA ASN A 194 2.29 -4.07 -19.11
C ASN A 194 1.86 -2.71 -19.66
N GLU A 195 0.57 -2.41 -19.72
CA GLU A 195 0.06 -1.10 -20.18
C GLU A 195 0.41 0.01 -19.16
N SER A 196 0.28 -0.24 -17.87
CA SER A 196 0.69 0.70 -16.83
C SER A 196 2.19 1.00 -16.87
N VAL A 197 3.03 0.00 -17.08
CA VAL A 197 4.49 0.17 -17.25
C VAL A 197 4.81 1.01 -18.48
N LYS A 198 4.16 0.75 -19.62
CA LYS A 198 4.35 1.52 -20.85
C LYS A 198 3.99 2.98 -20.67
N LEU A 199 2.83 3.27 -20.06
CA LEU A 199 2.39 4.66 -19.79
C LEU A 199 3.38 5.39 -18.87
N ARG A 200 3.87 4.73 -17.83
CA ARG A 200 4.89 5.29 -16.94
C ARG A 200 6.20 5.56 -17.67
N ALA A 201 6.65 4.63 -18.51
CA ALA A 201 7.88 4.80 -19.31
C ALA A 201 7.78 6.00 -20.27
N VAL A 202 6.64 6.20 -20.92
CA VAL A 202 6.40 7.35 -21.82
C VAL A 202 6.47 8.66 -21.05
N LEU A 203 5.81 8.76 -19.90
CA LEU A 203 5.84 9.97 -19.06
C LEU A 203 7.24 10.25 -18.51
N MET A 204 7.97 9.23 -18.09
CA MET A 204 9.33 9.37 -17.61
C MET A 204 10.29 9.85 -18.71
N SER A 205 10.13 9.36 -19.94
CA SER A 205 10.90 9.82 -21.10
C SER A 205 10.65 11.31 -21.38
N ALA A 206 9.38 11.72 -21.40
CA ALA A 206 8.99 13.11 -21.62
C ALA A 206 9.53 14.06 -20.53
N LEU A 207 9.50 13.63 -19.27
CA LEU A 207 10.05 14.40 -18.15
C LEU A 207 11.58 14.47 -18.18
N SER A 208 12.25 13.39 -18.56
CA SER A 208 13.70 13.38 -18.72
C SER A 208 14.16 14.27 -19.84
N GLU A 209 13.43 14.28 -20.97
CA GLU A 209 13.67 15.19 -22.08
C GLU A 209 13.43 16.66 -21.69
N TYR A 210 12.38 16.95 -20.93
CA TYR A 210 12.12 18.27 -20.37
C TYR A 210 13.31 18.77 -19.53
N ILE A 211 13.81 17.93 -18.61
CA ILE A 211 14.97 18.27 -17.76
C ILE A 211 16.21 18.54 -18.62
N ALA A 212 16.47 17.69 -19.61
CA ALA A 212 17.60 17.84 -20.51
C ALA A 212 17.52 19.13 -21.35
N ARG A 213 16.32 19.43 -21.91
CA ARG A 213 16.08 20.61 -22.74
C ARG A 213 16.15 21.92 -21.95
N THR A 214 15.74 21.90 -20.68
CA THR A 214 15.79 23.09 -19.81
C THR A 214 17.13 23.26 -19.10
N HIS A 215 18.09 22.36 -19.33
CA HIS A 215 19.42 22.38 -18.71
C HIS A 215 19.40 22.47 -17.18
N LEU A 216 18.36 21.96 -16.54
CA LEU A 216 18.22 21.97 -15.09
C LEU A 216 19.16 20.96 -14.45
N SER A 217 19.88 21.36 -13.41
CA SER A 217 20.53 20.41 -12.52
C SER A 217 19.51 19.56 -11.78
N GLN A 218 19.90 18.38 -11.28
CA GLN A 218 18.99 17.52 -10.54
C GLN A 218 18.33 18.21 -9.35
N SER A 219 19.05 19.08 -8.66
CA SER A 219 18.51 19.86 -7.53
C SER A 219 17.50 20.92 -7.98
N GLN A 220 17.72 21.55 -9.12
CA GLN A 220 16.78 22.51 -9.70
C GLN A 220 15.55 21.81 -10.26
N ALA A 221 15.72 20.71 -10.97
CA ALA A 221 14.63 19.89 -11.48
C ALA A 221 13.74 19.38 -10.32
N ALA A 222 14.35 18.96 -9.21
CA ALA A 222 13.62 18.53 -8.00
C ALA A 222 12.70 19.63 -7.44
N LYS A 223 13.19 20.88 -7.40
CA LYS A 223 12.40 22.04 -6.94
C LYS A 223 11.26 22.37 -7.93
N VAL A 224 11.57 22.38 -9.22
CA VAL A 224 10.60 22.69 -10.27
C VAL A 224 9.49 21.63 -10.35
N LEU A 225 9.85 20.35 -10.27
CA LEU A 225 8.90 19.24 -10.39
C LEU A 225 8.25 18.84 -9.07
N GLY A 226 8.57 19.53 -7.95
CA GLY A 226 7.96 19.29 -6.65
C GLY A 226 8.35 17.95 -6.01
N VAL A 227 9.51 17.39 -6.36
CA VAL A 227 10.01 16.09 -5.86
C VAL A 227 11.40 16.24 -5.23
N THR A 228 11.91 15.17 -4.64
CA THR A 228 13.26 15.17 -4.07
C THR A 228 14.34 14.91 -5.12
N GLN A 229 15.57 15.36 -4.90
CA GLN A 229 16.69 15.12 -5.82
C GLN A 229 16.94 13.62 -6.10
N PRO A 230 16.88 12.70 -5.13
CA PRO A 230 16.97 11.26 -5.40
C PRO A 230 15.91 10.77 -6.40
N ARG A 231 14.69 11.30 -6.32
CA ARG A 231 13.61 10.99 -7.28
C ARG A 231 13.96 11.43 -8.70
N ILE A 232 14.58 12.60 -8.87
CA ILE A 232 15.07 13.05 -10.18
C ILE A 232 16.18 12.11 -10.69
N SER A 233 17.06 11.64 -9.82
CA SER A 233 18.09 10.67 -10.19
C SER A 233 17.49 9.33 -10.64
N ASP A 234 16.45 8.85 -9.97
CA ASP A 234 15.74 7.62 -10.36
C ASP A 234 14.96 7.81 -11.66
N LEU A 235 14.34 8.98 -11.86
CA LEU A 235 13.68 9.35 -13.12
C LEU A 235 14.65 9.29 -14.31
N THR A 236 15.81 9.96 -14.19
CA THR A 236 16.80 10.03 -15.27
C THR A 236 17.51 8.70 -15.52
N ARG A 237 17.49 7.79 -14.55
CA ARG A 237 17.98 6.40 -14.70
C ARG A 237 16.96 5.44 -15.28
N GLY A 238 15.73 5.89 -15.52
CA GLY A 238 14.68 5.08 -16.11
C GLY A 238 14.07 4.03 -15.19
N LYS A 239 14.14 4.21 -13.86
CA LYS A 239 13.54 3.26 -12.90
C LYS A 239 12.02 3.41 -12.86
N VAL A 240 11.33 2.76 -13.78
CA VAL A 240 9.87 2.88 -13.97
C VAL A 240 9.09 2.40 -12.75
N ASP A 241 9.60 1.40 -12.05
CA ASP A 241 8.90 0.74 -10.94
C ASP A 241 8.80 1.59 -9.66
N VAL A 242 9.65 2.60 -9.53
CA VAL A 242 9.62 3.50 -8.36
C VAL A 242 8.63 4.67 -8.50
N PHE A 243 7.97 4.82 -9.66
CA PHE A 243 7.04 5.92 -9.91
C PHE A 243 5.61 5.42 -10.14
N GLY A 244 4.66 5.93 -9.36
CA GLY A 244 3.24 5.82 -9.68
C GLY A 244 2.86 6.69 -10.88
N LEU A 245 1.86 6.27 -11.65
CA LEU A 245 1.36 7.03 -12.80
C LEU A 245 0.91 8.43 -12.39
N ASP A 246 0.20 8.54 -11.25
CA ASP A 246 -0.29 9.80 -10.69
C ASP A 246 0.85 10.78 -10.39
N THR A 247 1.95 10.26 -9.83
CA THR A 247 3.13 11.08 -9.53
C THR A 247 3.75 11.64 -10.81
N LEU A 248 3.87 10.82 -11.85
CA LEU A 248 4.42 11.26 -13.14
C LEU A 248 3.52 12.26 -13.85
N VAL A 249 2.19 12.09 -13.79
CA VAL A 249 1.22 13.04 -14.33
C VAL A 249 1.31 14.38 -13.59
N ASN A 250 1.41 14.36 -12.25
CA ASN A 250 1.59 15.57 -11.45
C ASN A 250 2.89 16.30 -11.77
N MET A 251 4.00 15.56 -11.91
CA MET A 251 5.29 16.13 -12.33
C MET A 251 5.20 16.74 -13.73
N ALA A 252 4.54 16.08 -14.68
CA ALA A 252 4.33 16.59 -16.02
C ALA A 252 3.49 17.88 -16.01
N SER A 253 2.41 17.92 -15.24
CA SER A 253 1.60 19.14 -15.06
C SER A 253 2.40 20.27 -14.45
N THR A 254 3.24 20.01 -13.46
CA THR A 254 4.12 21.01 -12.83
C THR A 254 5.20 21.52 -13.79
N ALA A 255 5.66 20.67 -14.71
CA ALA A 255 6.56 21.03 -15.80
C ALA A 255 5.86 21.84 -16.93
N GLY A 256 4.55 22.05 -16.84
CA GLY A 256 3.77 22.68 -17.89
C GLY A 256 3.51 21.77 -19.10
N LEU A 257 3.71 20.46 -18.95
CA LEU A 257 3.41 19.47 -19.98
C LEU A 257 1.92 19.07 -19.89
N ARG A 258 1.26 19.04 -21.04
CA ARG A 258 -0.12 18.55 -21.14
C ARG A 258 -0.12 17.05 -21.40
N VAL A 259 -0.78 16.30 -20.54
CA VAL A 259 -0.94 14.85 -20.68
C VAL A 259 -2.33 14.58 -21.24
N GLU A 260 -2.41 13.90 -22.39
CA GLU A 260 -3.66 13.45 -22.99
C GLU A 260 -3.62 11.92 -23.13
N MET A 261 -4.65 11.24 -22.65
CA MET A 261 -4.81 9.80 -22.80
C MET A 261 -6.00 9.47 -23.69
N GLN A 262 -5.80 8.60 -24.66
CA GLN A 262 -6.87 8.05 -25.48
C GLN A 262 -7.13 6.61 -25.05
N VAL A 263 -8.42 6.29 -24.80
CA VAL A 263 -8.87 4.94 -24.47
C VAL A 263 -9.69 4.43 -25.64
N SER A 264 -9.24 3.36 -26.26
CA SER A 264 -9.95 2.68 -27.35
C SER A 264 -10.33 1.26 -26.95
N LYS A 265 -11.46 0.76 -27.48
CA LYS A 265 -11.80 -0.66 -27.34
C LYS A 265 -10.76 -1.51 -28.08
N ARG A 266 -10.29 -2.55 -27.42
CA ARG A 266 -9.50 -3.60 -28.09
C ARG A 266 -10.40 -4.33 -29.08
N ALA A 267 -9.97 -4.42 -30.34
CA ALA A 267 -10.63 -5.17 -31.40
C ALA A 267 -10.52 -6.67 -31.15
#